data_63fa887bea3390d23245b6ba3623592c
#
_entry.id   63fa887bea3390d23245b6ba3623592c
#
_cell.length_a   1.000
_cell.length_b   1.000
_cell.length_c   1.000
_cell.angle_alpha   90.00
_cell.angle_beta   90.00
_cell.angle_gamma   90.00
#
_symmetry.space_group_name_H-M   'P 1'
#
loop_
_entity.id
_entity.type
_entity.pdbx_description
1 polymer ?
#
loop_
_entity_poly.entity_id
_entity_poly.type
_entity_poly.pdbx_seq_one_letter_code
_entity_poly.pdbx_strand_id
1 'polypeptide(L)'
;QPREAAERGHIPYVHNVWMENVTCEKSKHGVIINGIQEAEAVYDIHVNNCTFNGVKAEPFVKENRMRDVYFNNLTINGKPVFAEMPFKHYSEWLTWSEMQRVPNSIYLDFTDSKKHPKGKWSYVMGIELESMLDTYLRYGNEDILKYCKMYTDQMINEQGDITGYNILDYNLDNIRTGHFVTRMYELYPEAKN
;
A
#
# COMPACT_ATOMS: atom_id res chain seq x y z
N GLN A 1 -26.11 23.72 -10.64
CA GLN A 1 -24.86 23.03 -11.04
C GLN A 1 -23.66 23.86 -10.57
N PRO A 2 -22.50 23.25 -10.20
CA PRO A 2 -21.34 23.98 -9.68
C PRO A 2 -20.83 25.11 -10.60
N ARG A 3 -20.89 24.90 -11.92
CA ARG A 3 -20.45 25.92 -12.90
C ARG A 3 -21.29 27.20 -12.85
N GLU A 4 -22.61 27.07 -12.81
CA GLU A 4 -23.50 28.22 -12.76
C GLU A 4 -23.33 29.04 -11.47
N ALA A 5 -23.02 28.39 -10.36
CA ALA A 5 -22.77 29.06 -9.10
C ALA A 5 -21.45 29.82 -9.12
N ALA A 6 -20.40 29.27 -9.71
CA ALA A 6 -19.10 29.94 -9.85
C ALA A 6 -19.16 31.15 -10.78
N GLU A 7 -19.89 31.05 -11.90
CA GLU A 7 -20.15 32.18 -12.83
C GLU A 7 -20.88 33.35 -12.18
N ARG A 8 -21.64 33.08 -11.11
CA ARG A 8 -22.33 34.10 -10.30
C ARG A 8 -21.52 34.59 -9.11
N GLY A 9 -20.25 34.23 -9.02
CA GLY A 9 -19.35 34.60 -7.91
C GLY A 9 -19.55 33.79 -6.64
N HIS A 10 -20.29 32.68 -6.70
CA HIS A 10 -20.43 31.73 -5.60
C HIS A 10 -19.63 30.48 -5.88
N ILE A 11 -18.70 30.12 -5.01
CA ILE A 11 -17.93 28.89 -5.08
C ILE A 11 -18.55 27.87 -4.13
N PRO A 12 -19.21 26.82 -4.64
CA PRO A 12 -19.72 25.75 -3.78
C PRO A 12 -18.56 24.86 -3.32
N TYR A 13 -18.37 24.74 -2.02
CA TYR A 13 -17.38 23.85 -1.43
C TYR A 13 -18.01 22.50 -1.09
N VAL A 14 -17.33 21.41 -1.52
CA VAL A 14 -17.67 20.03 -1.18
C VAL A 14 -16.46 19.41 -0.50
N HIS A 15 -16.60 19.08 0.76
CA HIS A 15 -15.50 18.52 1.54
C HIS A 15 -15.99 17.61 2.66
N ASN A 16 -15.06 16.88 3.28
CA ASN A 16 -15.36 15.95 4.36
C ASN A 16 -16.40 14.90 3.93
N VAL A 17 -16.16 14.31 2.75
CA VAL A 17 -17.03 13.27 2.18
C VAL A 17 -16.38 11.91 2.39
N TRP A 18 -17.13 11.01 3.02
CA TRP A 18 -16.69 9.66 3.30
C TRP A 18 -17.64 8.66 2.64
N MET A 19 -17.07 7.78 1.82
CA MET A 19 -17.75 6.62 1.26
C MET A 19 -17.04 5.37 1.77
N GLU A 20 -17.74 4.53 2.50
CA GLU A 20 -17.13 3.39 3.17
C GLU A 20 -17.94 2.11 2.99
N ASN A 21 -17.21 1.01 2.77
CA ASN A 21 -17.79 -0.34 2.73
C ASN A 21 -18.90 -0.51 1.69
N VAL A 22 -18.78 0.14 0.54
CA VAL A 22 -19.76 0.06 -0.55
C VAL A 22 -19.34 -1.01 -1.54
N THR A 23 -20.26 -1.95 -1.80
CA THR A 23 -20.13 -2.95 -2.88
C THR A 23 -21.22 -2.78 -3.90
N CYS A 24 -20.85 -2.65 -5.17
CA CYS A 24 -21.78 -2.58 -6.28
C CYS A 24 -21.39 -3.58 -7.38
N GLU A 25 -22.24 -4.59 -7.61
CA GLU A 25 -21.95 -5.65 -8.58
C GLU A 25 -22.21 -5.25 -10.04
N LYS A 26 -22.94 -4.16 -10.26
CA LYS A 26 -23.25 -3.69 -11.61
C LYS A 26 -23.35 -2.17 -11.64
N SER A 27 -22.22 -1.53 -11.86
CA SER A 27 -22.14 -0.07 -11.95
C SER A 27 -21.84 0.38 -13.39
N LYS A 28 -22.49 1.45 -13.82
CA LYS A 28 -22.17 2.09 -15.11
C LYS A 28 -20.81 2.80 -15.04
N HIS A 29 -20.52 3.44 -13.93
CA HIS A 29 -19.32 4.21 -13.67
C HIS A 29 -18.66 3.70 -12.38
N GLY A 30 -17.36 3.89 -12.26
CA GLY A 30 -16.62 3.70 -11.01
C GLY A 30 -16.77 4.91 -10.10
N VAL A 31 -15.68 5.60 -9.84
CA VAL A 31 -15.66 6.83 -9.05
C VAL A 31 -15.46 8.03 -9.98
N ILE A 32 -16.35 9.02 -9.87
CA ILE A 32 -16.24 10.28 -10.62
C ILE A 32 -16.22 11.41 -9.60
N ILE A 33 -15.15 12.20 -9.63
CA ILE A 33 -15.00 13.39 -8.80
C ILE A 33 -14.75 14.58 -9.71
N ASN A 34 -15.67 15.53 -9.69
CA ASN A 34 -15.59 16.74 -10.50
C ASN A 34 -15.42 17.96 -9.62
N GLY A 35 -14.30 18.64 -9.78
CA GLY A 35 -14.07 19.97 -9.21
C GLY A 35 -14.56 21.08 -10.14
N ILE A 36 -14.07 22.27 -9.89
CA ILE A 36 -14.23 23.46 -10.75
C ILE A 36 -12.85 24.02 -11.11
N GLN A 37 -12.74 24.76 -12.20
CA GLN A 37 -11.44 25.29 -12.64
C GLN A 37 -10.98 26.49 -11.80
N GLU A 38 -11.92 27.24 -11.27
CA GLU A 38 -11.72 28.51 -10.61
C GLU A 38 -11.11 28.35 -9.21
N ALA A 39 -11.39 27.23 -8.53
CA ALA A 39 -10.92 26.99 -7.17
C ALA A 39 -10.77 25.50 -6.83
N GLU A 40 -9.99 25.18 -5.81
CA GLU A 40 -9.92 23.86 -5.18
C GLU A 40 -11.09 23.68 -4.21
N ALA A 41 -12.30 23.65 -4.78
CA ALA A 41 -13.53 23.63 -4.01
C ALA A 41 -13.98 22.21 -3.61
N VAL A 42 -13.37 21.18 -4.18
CA VAL A 42 -13.58 19.76 -3.81
C VAL A 42 -12.33 19.26 -3.11
N TYR A 43 -12.45 18.89 -1.85
CA TYR A 43 -11.32 18.42 -1.06
C TYR A 43 -11.76 17.55 0.12
N ASP A 44 -10.81 16.84 0.72
CA ASP A 44 -11.06 15.94 1.86
C ASP A 44 -12.13 14.88 1.53
N ILE A 45 -11.87 14.13 0.46
CA ILE A 45 -12.75 13.08 -0.06
C ILE A 45 -12.11 11.73 0.20
N HIS A 46 -12.82 10.86 0.90
CA HIS A 46 -12.35 9.53 1.28
C HIS A 46 -13.25 8.45 0.67
N VAL A 47 -12.63 7.47 0.01
CA VAL A 47 -13.32 6.27 -0.50
C VAL A 47 -12.60 5.05 0.05
N ASN A 48 -13.20 4.39 1.03
CA ASN A 48 -12.59 3.33 1.82
C ASN A 48 -13.33 2.00 1.65
N ASN A 49 -12.57 0.91 1.41
CA ASN A 49 -13.14 -0.45 1.32
C ASN A 49 -14.31 -0.55 0.32
N CYS A 50 -14.16 -0.01 -0.86
CA CYS A 50 -15.22 0.02 -1.86
C CYS A 50 -14.89 -0.86 -3.06
N THR A 51 -15.92 -1.54 -3.59
CA THR A 51 -15.79 -2.40 -4.77
C THR A 51 -16.91 -2.10 -5.77
N PHE A 52 -16.52 -1.81 -7.01
CA PHE A 52 -17.44 -1.57 -8.12
C PHE A 52 -17.13 -2.53 -9.26
N ASN A 53 -18.12 -3.34 -9.66
CA ASN A 53 -18.00 -4.30 -10.75
C ASN A 53 -18.88 -3.92 -11.94
N GLY A 54 -18.59 -4.50 -13.10
CA GLY A 54 -19.33 -4.26 -14.34
C GLY A 54 -19.17 -2.84 -14.91
N VAL A 55 -18.15 -2.11 -14.49
CA VAL A 55 -17.84 -0.77 -14.96
C VAL A 55 -17.31 -0.84 -16.39
N LYS A 56 -17.97 -0.13 -17.31
CA LYS A 56 -17.60 -0.08 -18.74
C LYS A 56 -16.93 1.23 -19.15
N ALA A 57 -17.10 2.29 -18.36
CA ALA A 57 -16.47 3.58 -18.57
C ALA A 57 -15.08 3.61 -17.91
N GLU A 58 -14.39 4.73 -18.02
CA GLU A 58 -13.16 4.96 -17.26
C GLU A 58 -13.38 4.65 -15.77
N PRO A 59 -12.51 3.84 -15.15
CA PRO A 59 -12.72 3.38 -13.77
C PRO A 59 -12.71 4.53 -12.77
N PHE A 60 -11.87 5.52 -12.99
CA PHE A 60 -11.80 6.73 -12.18
C PHE A 60 -11.66 7.95 -13.08
N VAL A 61 -12.50 8.94 -12.85
CA VAL A 61 -12.47 10.22 -13.56
C VAL A 61 -12.29 11.32 -12.55
N LYS A 62 -11.23 12.10 -12.74
CA LYS A 62 -10.94 13.32 -11.99
C LYS A 62 -10.89 14.48 -12.96
N GLU A 63 -11.76 15.42 -12.79
CA GLU A 63 -11.83 16.61 -13.64
C GLU A 63 -11.72 17.88 -12.80
N ASN A 64 -10.97 18.84 -13.33
CA ASN A 64 -10.78 20.16 -12.73
C ASN A 64 -9.95 20.13 -11.42
N ARG A 65 -9.94 21.26 -10.71
CA ARG A 65 -9.12 21.43 -9.51
C ARG A 65 -9.77 20.80 -8.29
N MET A 66 -9.01 19.95 -7.62
CA MET A 66 -9.37 19.33 -6.34
C MET A 66 -8.11 18.94 -5.59
N ARG A 67 -8.22 18.69 -4.30
CA ARG A 67 -7.12 18.26 -3.44
C ARG A 67 -7.60 17.27 -2.38
N ASP A 68 -6.67 16.62 -1.72
CA ASP A 68 -6.93 15.73 -0.57
C ASP A 68 -8.01 14.68 -0.89
N VAL A 69 -7.82 13.93 -1.97
CA VAL A 69 -8.65 12.80 -2.37
C VAL A 69 -7.91 11.51 -2.03
N TYR A 70 -8.53 10.66 -1.21
CA TYR A 70 -7.93 9.46 -0.68
C TYR A 70 -8.74 8.22 -1.05
N PHE A 71 -8.09 7.23 -1.66
CA PHE A 71 -8.66 5.91 -1.90
C PHE A 71 -7.90 4.89 -1.05
N ASN A 72 -8.61 4.23 -0.18
CA ASN A 72 -8.08 3.16 0.64
C ASN A 72 -8.86 1.88 0.34
N ASN A 73 -8.19 0.89 -0.28
CA ASN A 73 -8.81 -0.36 -0.68
C ASN A 73 -10.04 -0.16 -1.60
N LEU A 74 -9.87 0.62 -2.67
CA LEU A 74 -10.85 0.75 -3.75
C LEU A 74 -10.51 -0.22 -4.87
N THR A 75 -11.46 -1.07 -5.26
CA THR A 75 -11.37 -1.96 -6.41
C THR A 75 -12.44 -1.67 -7.44
N ILE A 76 -12.05 -1.63 -8.71
CA ILE A 76 -12.97 -1.49 -9.83
C ILE A 76 -12.68 -2.59 -10.85
N ASN A 77 -13.69 -3.42 -11.15
CA ASN A 77 -13.54 -4.60 -12.00
C ASN A 77 -12.40 -5.53 -11.53
N GLY A 78 -12.25 -5.72 -10.21
CA GLY A 78 -11.22 -6.54 -9.60
C GLY A 78 -9.81 -5.96 -9.64
N LYS A 79 -9.63 -4.72 -10.09
CA LYS A 79 -8.34 -4.03 -10.11
C LYS A 79 -8.33 -2.92 -9.05
N PRO A 80 -7.25 -2.78 -8.28
CA PRO A 80 -7.09 -1.67 -7.35
C PRO A 80 -7.03 -0.35 -8.11
N VAL A 81 -7.67 0.67 -7.56
CA VAL A 81 -7.69 2.03 -8.11
C VAL A 81 -7.14 2.97 -7.06
N PHE A 82 -6.23 3.81 -7.47
CA PHE A 82 -5.57 4.79 -6.63
C PHE A 82 -6.03 6.19 -7.02
N ALA A 83 -6.32 7.01 -6.02
CA ALA A 83 -6.41 8.45 -6.18
C ALA A 83 -5.02 9.05 -6.47
N GLU A 84 -4.87 10.34 -6.40
CA GLU A 84 -3.53 10.90 -6.28
C GLU A 84 -2.82 10.26 -5.10
N MET A 85 -1.51 10.16 -5.21
CA MET A 85 -0.62 9.54 -4.24
C MET A 85 -1.13 9.77 -2.80
N PRO A 86 -1.62 8.72 -2.11
CA PRO A 86 -2.19 8.86 -0.77
C PRO A 86 -1.10 9.19 0.26
N PHE A 87 0.15 9.18 -0.17
CA PHE A 87 1.33 9.43 0.64
C PHE A 87 2.07 10.67 0.16
N LYS A 88 2.61 11.43 1.07
CA LYS A 88 3.40 12.63 0.79
C LYS A 88 4.71 12.33 0.04
N HIS A 89 5.19 11.10 0.17
CA HIS A 89 6.50 10.67 -0.35
C HIS A 89 6.39 9.44 -1.24
N TYR A 90 7.12 9.40 -2.34
CA TYR A 90 7.14 8.28 -3.29
C TYR A 90 7.57 6.96 -2.65
N SER A 91 8.49 6.99 -1.68
CA SER A 91 8.94 5.81 -0.96
C SER A 91 7.82 5.16 -0.14
N GLU A 92 6.99 5.95 0.54
CA GLU A 92 5.82 5.43 1.25
C GLU A 92 4.80 4.83 0.28
N TRP A 93 4.54 5.53 -0.83
CA TRP A 93 3.61 5.04 -1.84
C TRP A 93 4.09 3.75 -2.49
N LEU A 94 5.38 3.66 -2.84
CA LEU A 94 5.97 2.46 -3.41
C LEU A 94 5.87 1.29 -2.42
N THR A 95 6.28 1.49 -1.17
CA THR A 95 6.19 0.49 -0.10
C THR A 95 4.76 0.01 0.09
N TRP A 96 3.81 0.93 0.18
CA TRP A 96 2.40 0.58 0.31
C TRP A 96 1.88 -0.19 -0.90
N SER A 97 2.24 0.22 -2.11
CA SER A 97 1.87 -0.47 -3.36
C SER A 97 2.38 -1.92 -3.38
N GLU A 98 3.60 -2.16 -2.92
CA GLU A 98 4.15 -3.51 -2.80
C GLU A 98 3.42 -4.34 -1.74
N MET A 99 3.11 -3.76 -0.58
CA MET A 99 2.31 -4.42 0.45
C MET A 99 0.91 -4.82 -0.05
N GLN A 100 0.28 -4.00 -0.87
CA GLN A 100 -1.01 -4.33 -1.49
C GLN A 100 -0.87 -5.42 -2.56
N ARG A 101 0.19 -5.37 -3.35
CA ARG A 101 0.47 -6.39 -4.38
C ARG A 101 0.78 -7.75 -3.77
N VAL A 102 1.51 -7.76 -2.66
CA VAL A 102 1.95 -8.95 -1.96
C VAL A 102 1.59 -8.85 -0.48
N PRO A 103 0.36 -9.19 -0.08
CA PRO A 103 -0.09 -9.06 1.31
C PRO A 103 0.68 -9.89 2.34
N ASN A 104 1.33 -10.98 1.90
CA ASN A 104 2.22 -11.76 2.77
C ASN A 104 3.68 -11.51 2.38
N SER A 105 4.42 -10.88 3.28
CA SER A 105 5.79 -10.44 3.06
C SER A 105 6.79 -11.53 2.71
N ILE A 106 6.52 -12.80 3.02
CA ILE A 106 7.42 -13.91 2.62
C ILE A 106 7.44 -14.17 1.12
N TYR A 107 6.51 -13.57 0.36
CA TYR A 107 6.41 -13.71 -1.10
C TYR A 107 6.78 -12.43 -1.86
N LEU A 108 7.37 -11.45 -1.22
CA LEU A 108 8.07 -10.36 -1.92
C LEU A 108 9.02 -10.97 -2.98
N ASP A 109 9.71 -10.18 -3.76
CA ASP A 109 10.64 -10.71 -4.76
C ASP A 109 9.97 -11.64 -5.80
N PHE A 110 8.65 -11.45 -6.06
CA PHE A 110 7.88 -12.30 -6.98
C PHE A 110 7.98 -13.80 -6.70
N THR A 111 8.24 -14.17 -5.45
CA THR A 111 8.37 -15.55 -5.04
C THR A 111 7.10 -16.35 -5.37
N ASP A 112 7.24 -17.39 -6.18
CA ASP A 112 6.14 -18.30 -6.50
C ASP A 112 5.77 -19.14 -5.27
N SER A 113 4.65 -18.84 -4.64
CA SER A 113 4.16 -19.53 -3.44
C SER A 113 3.90 -21.03 -3.66
N LYS A 114 3.69 -21.47 -4.90
CA LYS A 114 3.55 -22.91 -5.20
C LYS A 114 4.89 -23.64 -5.15
N LYS A 115 5.96 -22.97 -5.58
CA LYS A 115 7.33 -23.52 -5.54
C LYS A 115 7.99 -23.35 -4.17
N HIS A 116 7.68 -22.25 -3.50
CA HIS A 116 8.25 -21.86 -2.22
C HIS A 116 7.15 -21.58 -1.19
N PRO A 117 6.38 -22.59 -0.75
CA PRO A 117 5.23 -22.39 0.13
C PRO A 117 5.61 -21.83 1.51
N LYS A 118 6.87 -21.93 1.89
CA LYS A 118 7.41 -21.39 3.15
C LYS A 118 8.16 -20.06 2.98
N GLY A 119 8.02 -19.42 1.80
CA GLY A 119 8.79 -18.23 1.47
C GLY A 119 10.21 -18.52 1.00
N LYS A 120 11.00 -17.48 0.86
CA LYS A 120 12.37 -17.56 0.38
C LYS A 120 13.29 -16.66 1.20
N TRP A 121 14.45 -17.21 1.56
CA TRP A 121 15.55 -16.41 2.13
C TRP A 121 16.53 -16.06 1.01
N SER A 122 16.59 -14.80 0.62
CA SER A 122 17.45 -14.32 -0.47
C SER A 122 17.87 -12.87 -0.27
N TYR A 123 18.95 -12.44 -0.92
CA TYR A 123 19.43 -11.06 -0.83
C TYR A 123 18.38 -10.03 -1.30
N VAL A 124 17.57 -10.38 -2.30
CA VAL A 124 16.52 -9.50 -2.81
C VAL A 124 15.48 -9.20 -1.74
N MET A 125 15.03 -10.23 -1.02
CA MET A 125 14.15 -10.06 0.15
C MET A 125 14.77 -9.12 1.19
N GLY A 126 16.06 -9.29 1.46
CA GLY A 126 16.79 -8.41 2.39
C GLY A 126 16.81 -6.96 1.94
N ILE A 127 17.05 -6.69 0.66
CA ILE A 127 17.07 -5.32 0.11
C ILE A 127 15.68 -4.69 0.15
N GLU A 128 14.65 -5.40 -0.28
CA GLU A 128 13.28 -4.88 -0.33
C GLU A 128 12.76 -4.56 1.09
N LEU A 129 12.88 -5.52 2.01
CA LEU A 129 12.43 -5.35 3.39
C LEU A 129 13.22 -4.26 4.14
N GLU A 130 14.51 -4.14 3.88
CA GLU A 130 15.33 -3.07 4.48
C GLU A 130 14.92 -1.69 3.96
N SER A 131 14.61 -1.57 2.68
CA SER A 131 14.08 -0.33 2.09
C SER A 131 12.72 0.05 2.67
N MET A 132 11.86 -0.93 2.93
CA MET A 132 10.59 -0.72 3.63
C MET A 132 10.81 -0.29 5.07
N LEU A 133 11.75 -0.93 5.78
CA LEU A 133 12.12 -0.56 7.14
C LEU A 133 12.67 0.87 7.23
N ASP A 134 13.50 1.29 6.27
CA ASP A 134 13.98 2.67 6.16
C ASP A 134 12.81 3.65 5.95
N THR A 135 11.83 3.26 5.17
CA THR A 135 10.61 4.05 4.96
C THR A 135 9.83 4.20 6.26
N TYR A 136 9.66 3.12 7.04
CA TYR A 136 9.07 3.19 8.37
C TYR A 136 9.86 4.12 9.31
N LEU A 137 11.17 3.93 9.41
CA LEU A 137 12.02 4.73 10.29
C LEU A 137 11.97 6.22 9.98
N ARG A 138 11.73 6.56 8.72
CA ARG A 138 11.65 7.94 8.27
C ARG A 138 10.28 8.58 8.49
N TYR A 139 9.20 7.84 8.34
CA TYR A 139 7.84 8.39 8.29
C TYR A 139 6.90 7.87 9.37
N GLY A 140 7.26 6.80 10.08
CA GLY A 140 6.54 6.29 11.24
C GLY A 140 5.26 5.50 10.92
N ASN A 141 5.11 4.97 9.70
CA ASN A 141 3.94 4.18 9.35
C ASN A 141 4.03 2.76 9.93
N GLU A 142 3.28 2.50 11.00
CA GLU A 142 3.28 1.23 11.73
C GLU A 142 2.86 0.01 10.91
N ASP A 143 2.08 0.18 9.85
CA ASP A 143 1.68 -0.95 9.00
C ASP A 143 2.86 -1.48 8.19
N ILE A 144 3.81 -0.62 7.82
CA ILE A 144 5.07 -1.04 7.20
C ILE A 144 5.89 -1.87 8.18
N LEU A 145 5.99 -1.44 9.43
CA LEU A 145 6.73 -2.17 10.46
C LEU A 145 6.13 -3.56 10.73
N LYS A 146 4.79 -3.63 10.84
CA LYS A 146 4.08 -4.92 10.98
C LYS A 146 4.33 -5.85 9.80
N TYR A 147 4.38 -5.30 8.59
CA TYR A 147 4.66 -6.05 7.38
C TYR A 147 6.10 -6.60 7.37
N CYS A 148 7.07 -5.81 7.77
CA CYS A 148 8.45 -6.25 7.96
C CYS A 148 8.55 -7.34 9.03
N LYS A 149 7.85 -7.15 10.16
CA LYS A 149 7.81 -8.14 11.25
C LYS A 149 7.18 -9.47 10.81
N MET A 150 6.15 -9.43 9.98
CA MET A 150 5.52 -10.63 9.44
C MET A 150 6.51 -11.56 8.73
N TYR A 151 7.49 -11.01 8.02
CA TYR A 151 8.56 -11.80 7.39
C TYR A 151 9.44 -12.48 8.43
N THR A 152 9.95 -11.75 9.40
CA THR A 152 10.82 -12.33 10.44
C THR A 152 10.12 -13.42 11.23
N ASP A 153 8.86 -13.20 11.62
CA ASP A 153 8.08 -14.16 12.40
C ASP A 153 7.80 -15.47 11.65
N GLN A 154 7.67 -15.42 10.32
CA GLN A 154 7.42 -16.60 9.49
C GLN A 154 8.70 -17.30 9.03
N MET A 155 9.80 -16.58 8.88
CA MET A 155 11.06 -17.14 8.37
C MET A 155 11.98 -17.66 9.46
N ILE A 156 11.82 -17.22 10.70
CA ILE A 156 12.68 -17.61 11.82
C ILE A 156 11.83 -18.25 12.92
N ASN A 157 12.14 -19.47 13.29
CA ASN A 157 11.40 -20.19 14.34
C ASN A 157 11.88 -19.78 15.75
N GLU A 158 11.22 -20.32 16.79
CA GLU A 158 11.56 -20.03 18.20
C GLU A 158 12.97 -20.48 18.60
N GLN A 159 13.55 -21.45 17.90
CA GLN A 159 14.90 -21.94 18.11
C GLN A 159 15.96 -21.09 17.38
N GLY A 160 15.55 -20.10 16.58
CA GLY A 160 16.42 -19.27 15.78
C GLY A 160 16.82 -19.88 14.43
N ASP A 161 16.22 -21.01 14.03
CA ASP A 161 16.48 -21.59 12.73
C ASP A 161 15.78 -20.77 11.63
N ILE A 162 16.48 -20.57 10.54
CA ILE A 162 16.02 -19.75 9.42
C ILE A 162 15.54 -20.67 8.28
N THR A 163 14.30 -20.50 7.87
CA THR A 163 13.72 -21.25 6.75
C THR A 163 14.48 -20.96 5.46
N GLY A 164 14.98 -22.03 4.81
CA GLY A 164 15.68 -21.94 3.53
C GLY A 164 17.12 -21.40 3.61
N TYR A 165 17.67 -21.22 4.79
CA TYR A 165 19.07 -20.86 5.01
C TYR A 165 19.89 -22.06 5.45
N ASN A 166 21.05 -22.24 4.82
CA ASN A 166 22.04 -23.24 5.24
C ASN A 166 23.43 -22.58 5.26
N ILE A 167 24.05 -22.54 6.41
CA ILE A 167 25.37 -21.91 6.59
C ILE A 167 26.47 -22.63 5.75
N LEU A 168 26.28 -23.90 5.44
CA LEU A 168 27.24 -24.69 4.67
C LEU A 168 27.20 -24.40 3.17
N ASP A 169 26.22 -23.62 2.70
CA ASP A 169 26.15 -23.19 1.30
C ASP A 169 27.19 -22.12 0.98
N TYR A 170 27.79 -21.47 2.00
CA TYR A 170 28.79 -20.39 1.89
C TYR A 170 28.36 -19.29 0.90
N ASN A 171 27.05 -19.03 0.82
CA ASN A 171 26.47 -18.07 -0.10
C ASN A 171 26.34 -16.69 0.55
N LEU A 172 27.13 -15.74 0.08
CA LEU A 172 27.12 -14.36 0.58
C LEU A 172 25.80 -13.64 0.33
N ASP A 173 25.05 -14.01 -0.69
CA ASP A 173 23.75 -13.43 -0.99
C ASP A 173 22.75 -13.61 0.16
N ASN A 174 22.92 -14.67 0.94
CA ASN A 174 22.07 -14.95 2.09
C ASN A 174 22.35 -14.05 3.30
N ILE A 175 23.48 -13.35 3.35
CA ILE A 175 23.86 -12.48 4.46
C ILE A 175 23.02 -11.20 4.49
N ARG A 176 22.62 -10.69 3.33
CA ARG A 176 21.90 -9.41 3.22
C ARG A 176 20.58 -9.41 4.00
N THR A 177 19.84 -10.50 3.94
CA THR A 177 18.60 -10.67 4.71
C THR A 177 18.87 -10.74 6.21
N GLY A 178 20.01 -11.29 6.62
CA GLY A 178 20.47 -11.27 8.01
C GLY A 178 20.70 -9.84 8.55
N HIS A 179 21.21 -8.94 7.73
CA HIS A 179 21.35 -7.53 8.11
C HIS A 179 19.99 -6.88 8.40
N PHE A 180 18.99 -7.10 7.55
CA PHE A 180 17.62 -6.64 7.81
C PHE A 180 17.09 -7.20 9.16
N VAL A 181 17.27 -8.50 9.42
CA VAL A 181 16.83 -9.13 10.68
C VAL A 181 17.51 -8.51 11.89
N THR A 182 18.81 -8.20 11.80
CA THR A 182 19.53 -7.52 12.89
C THR A 182 18.93 -6.15 13.21
N ARG A 183 18.57 -5.38 12.19
CA ARG A 183 17.89 -4.08 12.36
C ARG A 183 16.48 -4.23 12.97
N MET A 184 15.75 -5.27 12.57
CA MET A 184 14.45 -5.59 13.19
C MET A 184 14.59 -5.95 14.66
N TYR A 185 15.64 -6.69 15.03
CA TYR A 185 15.93 -7.03 16.42
C TYR A 185 16.23 -5.78 17.28
N GLU A 186 16.93 -4.79 16.73
CA GLU A 186 17.19 -3.53 17.42
C GLU A 186 15.88 -2.78 17.78
N LEU A 187 14.84 -2.92 16.94
CA LEU A 187 13.53 -2.30 17.18
C LEU A 187 12.65 -3.12 18.14
N TYR A 188 12.85 -4.44 18.19
CA TYR A 188 12.09 -5.37 19.02
C TYR A 188 13.01 -6.28 19.84
N PRO A 189 13.81 -5.75 20.77
CA PRO A 189 14.78 -6.55 21.51
C PRO A 189 14.12 -7.62 22.40
N GLU A 190 12.84 -7.45 22.76
CA GLU A 190 12.08 -8.37 23.62
C GLU A 190 11.39 -9.51 22.83
N ALA A 191 11.42 -9.48 21.51
CA ALA A 191 10.65 -10.41 20.69
C ALA A 191 11.23 -11.84 20.64
N LYS A 192 12.39 -12.08 21.28
CA LYS A 192 13.07 -13.40 21.28
C LYS A 192 13.91 -13.62 22.53
N ASN A 193 13.26 -13.82 23.64
CA ASN A 193 13.84 -14.49 24.81
C ASN A 193 13.17 -15.85 24.95
#